data_ea5f1498802d4969ae21c48014a46ddc
#
_entry.id   ea5f1498802d4969ae21c48014a46ddc
#
_cell.length_a   1.000
_cell.length_b   1.000
_cell.length_c   1.000
_cell.angle_alpha   90.00
_cell.angle_beta   90.00
_cell.angle_gamma   90.00
#
_symmetry.space_group_name_H-M   'P 1'
#
loop_
_entity.id
_entity.type
_entity.pdbx_description
1 polymer ?
#
loop_
_entity_poly.entity_id
_entity_poly.type
_entity_poly.pdbx_seq_one_letter_code
_entity_poly.pdbx_strand_id
1 'polypeptide(L)'
;MTNTENRKKLVEVKHLKQYFGSKKNVVKAIDDISFEIYEGETFGLVGESGSGKSTTGRALLRLYKPTDGEILFEGKDIANLKKGKELLEFRKEAQMIFQDPYASLDGRMKVRDIIAEGIDIHGLAKTAEERDAMVDELLETVGLNKEHANRYPHEFSGGQRQRIGIARALAVNPKFIVCD
;
A
#
# COMPACT_ATOMS: atom_id res chain seq x y z
N MET A 1 -23.46 -16.02 13.44
CA MET A 1 -22.66 -15.26 14.43
C MET A 1 -21.26 -15.83 14.36
N THR A 2 -20.37 -15.18 13.62
CA THR A 2 -18.98 -15.59 13.47
C THR A 2 -18.24 -15.28 14.77
N ASN A 3 -17.63 -16.30 15.34
CA ASN A 3 -16.91 -16.28 16.61
C ASN A 3 -15.72 -15.28 16.49
N THR A 4 -15.88 -14.09 17.04
CA THR A 4 -14.90 -12.98 16.97
C THR A 4 -13.75 -13.13 17.98
N GLU A 5 -13.86 -14.07 18.91
CA GLU A 5 -12.97 -14.17 20.07
C GLU A 5 -11.58 -14.76 19.77
N ASN A 6 -11.31 -15.25 18.54
CA ASN A 6 -10.03 -15.89 18.21
C ASN A 6 -9.37 -15.36 16.91
N ARG A 7 -9.80 -14.18 16.43
CA ARG A 7 -9.21 -13.58 15.22
C ARG A 7 -7.96 -12.77 15.56
N LYS A 8 -6.87 -13.02 14.87
CA LYS A 8 -5.61 -12.27 15.07
C LYS A 8 -5.75 -10.88 14.48
N LYS A 9 -5.47 -9.84 15.28
CA LYS A 9 -5.44 -8.45 14.82
C LYS A 9 -4.23 -8.23 13.93
N LEU A 10 -4.45 -7.74 12.72
CA LEU A 10 -3.39 -7.34 11.79
C LEU A 10 -3.02 -5.87 11.99
N VAL A 11 -4.02 -5.00 12.07
CA VAL A 11 -3.85 -3.56 12.29
C VAL A 11 -4.72 -3.13 13.47
N GLU A 12 -4.16 -2.36 14.38
CA GLU A 12 -4.90 -1.72 15.47
C GLU A 12 -4.58 -0.23 15.49
N VAL A 13 -5.61 0.60 15.41
CA VAL A 13 -5.51 2.06 15.40
C VAL A 13 -6.15 2.60 16.66
N LYS A 14 -5.41 3.43 17.41
CA LYS A 14 -5.88 4.02 18.68
C LYS A 14 -5.68 5.52 18.66
N HIS A 15 -6.79 6.24 18.80
CA HIS A 15 -6.81 7.69 18.94
C HIS A 15 -5.99 8.43 17.87
N LEU A 16 -6.02 7.91 16.61
CA LEU A 16 -5.23 8.44 15.52
C LEU A 16 -5.67 9.86 15.17
N LYS A 17 -4.69 10.77 15.12
CA LYS A 17 -4.87 12.14 14.66
C LYS A 17 -3.86 12.46 13.56
N GLN A 18 -4.33 13.09 12.50
CA GLN A 18 -3.49 13.60 11.43
C GLN A 18 -3.88 15.02 11.09
N TYR A 19 -3.04 15.96 11.45
CA TYR A 19 -3.23 17.39 11.23
C TYR A 19 -2.19 17.90 10.24
N PHE A 20 -2.61 18.79 9.36
CA PHE A 20 -1.76 19.47 8.39
C PHE A 20 -1.82 20.97 8.59
N GLY A 21 -0.80 21.67 8.08
CA GLY A 21 -0.73 23.14 8.13
C GLY A 21 0.18 23.68 9.23
N SER A 22 0.00 24.94 9.57
CA SER A 22 0.79 25.66 10.58
C SER A 22 -0.05 25.94 11.82
N LYS A 23 0.59 26.40 12.92
CA LYS A 23 -0.08 26.76 14.19
C LYS A 23 -1.27 27.73 14.01
N LYS A 24 -1.28 28.55 12.93
CA LYS A 24 -2.37 29.52 12.66
C LYS A 24 -3.49 28.94 11.79
N ASN A 25 -3.19 27.93 10.95
CA ASN A 25 -4.15 27.30 10.02
C ASN A 25 -3.96 25.79 10.06
N VAL A 26 -4.61 25.14 11.01
CA VAL A 26 -4.57 23.67 11.19
C VAL A 26 -5.76 23.06 10.47
N VAL A 27 -5.50 22.13 9.56
CA VAL A 27 -6.50 21.25 8.95
C VAL A 27 -6.46 19.91 9.65
N LYS A 28 -7.51 19.57 10.38
CA LYS A 28 -7.68 18.27 11.04
C LYS A 28 -8.25 17.26 10.03
N ALA A 29 -7.37 16.57 9.32
CA ALA A 29 -7.78 15.58 8.32
C ALA A 29 -8.27 14.29 8.96
N ILE A 30 -7.73 13.92 10.11
CA ILE A 30 -8.17 12.82 10.97
C ILE A 30 -8.18 13.37 12.39
N ASP A 31 -9.29 13.24 13.10
CA ASP A 31 -9.43 13.76 14.46
C ASP A 31 -10.03 12.69 15.39
N ASP A 32 -9.11 11.92 16.02
CA ASP A 32 -9.40 10.92 17.04
C ASP A 32 -10.24 9.73 16.55
N ILE A 33 -9.67 8.89 15.65
CA ILE A 33 -10.30 7.64 15.22
C ILE A 33 -9.60 6.41 15.82
N SER A 34 -10.41 5.39 16.16
CA SER A 34 -9.92 4.11 16.64
C SER A 34 -10.68 2.98 15.97
N PHE A 35 -9.97 1.95 15.49
CA PHE A 35 -10.56 0.76 14.87
C PHE A 35 -9.52 -0.36 14.78
N GLU A 36 -10.00 -1.57 14.45
CA GLU A 36 -9.17 -2.77 14.31
C GLU A 36 -9.44 -3.44 12.97
N ILE A 37 -8.42 -4.03 12.36
CA ILE A 37 -8.52 -4.84 11.16
C ILE A 37 -7.88 -6.19 11.48
N TYR A 38 -8.57 -7.28 11.15
CA TYR A 38 -8.12 -8.64 11.44
C TYR A 38 -7.51 -9.31 10.21
N GLU A 39 -6.69 -10.34 10.44
CA GLU A 39 -6.15 -11.14 9.33
C GLU A 39 -7.28 -11.73 8.46
N GLY A 40 -7.11 -11.64 7.12
CA GLY A 40 -8.09 -12.12 6.15
C GLY A 40 -9.37 -11.29 6.06
N GLU A 41 -9.43 -10.13 6.73
CA GLU A 41 -10.58 -9.25 6.68
C GLU A 41 -10.52 -8.27 5.52
N THR A 42 -11.68 -8.00 4.91
CA THR A 42 -11.89 -6.85 4.05
C THR A 42 -12.60 -5.77 4.86
N PHE A 43 -11.88 -4.70 5.20
CA PHE A 43 -12.38 -3.57 5.97
C PHE A 43 -12.73 -2.40 5.05
N GLY A 44 -13.97 -1.92 5.12
CA GLY A 44 -14.45 -0.79 4.32
C GLY A 44 -14.44 0.52 5.10
N LEU A 45 -13.67 1.52 4.64
CA LEU A 45 -13.70 2.88 5.18
C LEU A 45 -14.59 3.76 4.30
N VAL A 46 -15.74 4.18 4.83
CA VAL A 46 -16.77 4.94 4.12
C VAL A 46 -16.88 6.36 4.67
N GLY A 47 -17.21 7.31 3.83
CA GLY A 47 -17.42 8.71 4.21
C GLY A 47 -17.46 9.63 2.99
N GLU A 48 -17.85 10.89 3.17
CA GLU A 48 -17.94 11.90 2.14
C GLU A 48 -16.57 12.25 1.52
N SER A 49 -16.58 12.92 0.37
CA SER A 49 -15.33 13.47 -0.21
C SER A 49 -14.69 14.46 0.77
N GLY A 50 -13.39 14.34 0.97
CA GLY A 50 -12.66 15.18 1.94
C GLY A 50 -12.74 14.73 3.41
N SER A 51 -13.46 13.63 3.75
CA SER A 51 -13.57 13.13 5.12
C SER A 51 -12.31 12.49 5.70
N GLY A 52 -11.19 12.48 4.98
CA GLY A 52 -9.92 11.94 5.47
C GLY A 52 -9.63 10.48 5.12
N LYS A 53 -10.43 9.81 4.28
CA LYS A 53 -10.25 8.38 3.91
C LYS A 53 -8.86 8.10 3.33
N SER A 54 -8.47 8.79 2.27
CA SER A 54 -7.14 8.66 1.65
C SER A 54 -6.02 9.03 2.63
N THR A 55 -6.25 10.00 3.50
CA THR A 55 -5.29 10.39 4.54
C THR A 55 -5.12 9.26 5.55
N THR A 56 -6.22 8.60 5.95
CA THR A 56 -6.19 7.44 6.85
C THR A 56 -5.40 6.30 6.21
N GLY A 57 -5.71 5.92 4.97
CA GLY A 57 -4.96 4.88 4.26
C GLY A 57 -3.46 5.16 4.19
N ARG A 58 -3.08 6.41 3.88
CA ARG A 58 -1.68 6.85 3.84
C ARG A 58 -1.01 6.88 5.22
N ALA A 59 -1.75 7.19 6.28
CA ALA A 59 -1.24 7.13 7.65
C ALA A 59 -0.99 5.67 8.08
N LEU A 60 -1.89 4.74 7.75
CA LEU A 60 -1.75 3.31 8.02
C LEU A 60 -0.50 2.71 7.38
N LEU A 61 -0.08 3.24 6.23
CA LEU A 61 1.14 2.82 5.52
C LEU A 61 2.37 3.64 5.90
N ARG A 62 2.25 4.50 6.92
CA ARG A 62 3.35 5.35 7.37
C ARG A 62 3.93 6.23 6.25
N LEU A 63 3.11 6.58 5.24
CA LEU A 63 3.44 7.62 4.24
C LEU A 63 3.37 9.00 4.88
N TYR A 64 2.45 9.19 5.84
CA TYR A 64 2.44 10.33 6.77
C TYR A 64 2.82 9.86 8.17
N LYS A 65 3.62 10.65 8.87
CA LYS A 65 3.82 10.44 10.29
C LYS A 65 2.59 10.99 11.02
N PRO A 66 1.87 10.19 11.81
CA PRO A 66 0.75 10.66 12.61
C PRO A 66 1.12 11.85 13.48
N THR A 67 0.17 12.75 13.69
CA THR A 67 0.33 13.86 14.63
C THR A 67 0.25 13.36 16.07
N ASP A 68 -0.66 12.41 16.32
CA ASP A 68 -0.87 11.78 17.62
C ASP A 68 -1.58 10.43 17.45
N GLY A 69 -1.61 9.62 18.49
CA GLY A 69 -2.20 8.29 18.50
C GLY A 69 -1.22 7.18 18.11
N GLU A 70 -1.72 5.94 18.11
CA GLU A 70 -0.94 4.74 17.84
C GLU A 70 -1.46 4.00 16.62
N ILE A 71 -0.56 3.43 15.85
CA ILE A 71 -0.87 2.47 14.78
C ILE A 71 -0.01 1.24 15.02
N LEU A 72 -0.64 0.13 15.41
CA LEU A 72 0.03 -1.14 15.61
C LEU A 72 -0.21 -2.04 14.40
N PHE A 73 0.86 -2.59 13.84
CA PHE A 73 0.85 -3.62 12.82
C PHE A 73 1.43 -4.91 13.41
N GLU A 74 0.63 -5.98 13.47
CA GLU A 74 0.99 -7.21 14.17
C GLU A 74 1.53 -6.94 15.60
N GLY A 75 0.91 -5.97 16.30
CA GLY A 75 1.29 -5.57 17.66
C GLY A 75 2.52 -4.67 17.78
N LYS A 76 3.18 -4.31 16.67
CA LYS A 76 4.33 -3.38 16.65
C LYS A 76 3.88 -1.96 16.30
N ASP A 77 4.27 -0.98 17.07
CA ASP A 77 3.98 0.43 16.76
C ASP A 77 4.77 0.89 15.53
N ILE A 78 4.04 1.15 14.44
CA ILE A 78 4.59 1.66 13.19
C ILE A 78 4.65 3.18 13.13
N ALA A 79 3.90 3.89 13.98
CA ALA A 79 3.89 5.35 14.00
C ALA A 79 5.27 5.93 14.36
N ASN A 80 6.01 5.22 15.19
CA ASN A 80 7.30 5.61 15.69
C ASN A 80 8.50 4.86 15.07
N LEU A 81 8.29 4.03 14.04
CA LEU A 81 9.39 3.37 13.33
C LEU A 81 10.42 4.39 12.85
N LYS A 82 11.69 4.10 13.13
CA LYS A 82 12.81 4.89 12.60
C LYS A 82 13.01 4.60 11.11
N LYS A 83 13.55 5.58 10.39
CA LYS A 83 13.99 5.36 9.00
C LYS A 83 15.07 4.27 8.99
N GLY A 84 15.03 3.39 7.99
CA GLY A 84 16.00 2.31 7.82
C GLY A 84 15.33 0.95 7.68
N LYS A 85 15.99 -0.10 8.17
CA LYS A 85 15.60 -1.49 7.93
C LYS A 85 14.19 -1.82 8.41
N GLU A 86 13.79 -1.39 9.60
CA GLU A 86 12.46 -1.69 10.16
C GLU A 86 11.32 -1.09 9.31
N LEU A 87 11.49 0.16 8.86
CA LEU A 87 10.50 0.79 7.98
C LEU A 87 10.47 0.13 6.60
N LEU A 88 11.62 -0.34 6.10
CA LEU A 88 11.70 -1.04 4.83
C LEU A 88 10.98 -2.41 4.92
N GLU A 89 11.20 -3.16 6.00
CA GLU A 89 10.50 -4.42 6.26
C GLU A 89 8.98 -4.20 6.35
N PHE A 90 8.54 -3.20 7.10
CA PHE A 90 7.11 -2.86 7.15
C PHE A 90 6.54 -2.52 5.77
N ARG A 91 7.27 -1.77 4.94
CA ARG A 91 6.83 -1.43 3.57
C ARG A 91 6.74 -2.63 2.63
N LYS A 92 7.47 -3.72 2.90
CA LYS A 92 7.27 -4.98 2.21
C LYS A 92 5.93 -5.62 2.56
N GLU A 93 5.56 -5.56 3.84
CA GLU A 93 4.35 -6.24 4.36
C GLU A 93 3.06 -5.43 4.15
N ALA A 94 3.16 -4.11 3.91
CA ALA A 94 2.02 -3.21 3.76
C ALA A 94 2.16 -2.35 2.50
N GLN A 95 1.23 -2.50 1.57
CA GLN A 95 1.28 -1.88 0.23
C GLN A 95 0.05 -1.04 -0.07
N MET A 96 0.15 -0.17 -1.07
CA MET A 96 -0.94 0.70 -1.52
C MET A 96 -1.24 0.52 -3.00
N ILE A 97 -2.52 0.39 -3.33
CA ILE A 97 -3.05 0.56 -4.67
C ILE A 97 -3.66 1.96 -4.73
N PHE A 98 -3.11 2.83 -5.58
CA PHE A 98 -3.49 4.23 -5.66
C PHE A 98 -4.74 4.43 -6.52
N GLN A 99 -5.53 5.43 -6.17
CA GLN A 99 -6.75 5.83 -6.88
C GLN A 99 -6.47 6.25 -8.33
N ASP A 100 -5.39 7.00 -8.57
CA ASP A 100 -5.01 7.46 -9.90
C ASP A 100 -3.93 6.57 -10.52
N PRO A 101 -4.30 5.72 -11.49
CA PRO A 101 -3.34 4.84 -12.16
C PRO A 101 -2.36 5.59 -13.08
N TYR A 102 -2.67 6.83 -13.48
CA TYR A 102 -1.77 7.65 -14.29
C TYR A 102 -0.64 8.26 -13.46
N ALA A 103 -0.99 8.87 -12.33
CA ALA A 103 -0.01 9.50 -11.45
C ALA A 103 0.83 8.49 -10.67
N SER A 104 0.36 7.24 -10.54
CA SER A 104 1.03 6.23 -9.71
C SER A 104 2.15 5.45 -10.42
N LEU A 105 2.26 5.54 -11.75
CA LEU A 105 3.26 4.83 -12.55
C LEU A 105 4.23 5.84 -13.20
N ASP A 106 5.54 5.61 -13.08
CA ASP A 106 6.52 6.41 -13.83
C ASP A 106 6.46 6.06 -15.31
N GLY A 107 5.95 6.99 -16.13
CA GLY A 107 5.78 6.81 -17.59
C GLY A 107 7.09 6.61 -18.36
N ARG A 108 8.27 6.82 -17.74
CA ARG A 108 9.60 6.63 -18.33
C ARG A 108 10.16 5.23 -18.08
N MET A 109 9.53 4.46 -17.18
CA MET A 109 9.93 3.09 -16.87
C MET A 109 9.10 2.11 -17.68
N LYS A 110 9.68 0.96 -18.05
CA LYS A 110 8.94 -0.16 -18.61
C LYS A 110 8.08 -0.82 -17.54
N VAL A 111 6.99 -1.46 -17.94
CA VAL A 111 6.08 -2.15 -17.02
C VAL A 111 6.81 -3.19 -16.17
N ARG A 112 7.76 -3.95 -16.76
CA ARG A 112 8.59 -4.90 -16.01
C ARG A 112 9.34 -4.27 -14.84
N ASP A 113 9.91 -3.08 -15.06
CA ASP A 113 10.73 -2.40 -14.05
C ASP A 113 9.86 -1.77 -12.97
N ILE A 114 8.66 -1.29 -13.34
CA ILE A 114 7.66 -0.80 -12.38
C ILE A 114 7.19 -1.92 -11.45
N ILE A 115 6.87 -3.09 -12.00
CA ILE A 115 6.40 -4.23 -11.19
C ILE A 115 7.54 -4.79 -10.34
N ALA A 116 8.74 -4.89 -10.89
CA ALA A 116 9.88 -5.46 -10.21
C ALA A 116 10.56 -4.53 -9.19
N GLU A 117 10.19 -3.25 -9.12
CA GLU A 117 10.81 -2.30 -8.21
C GLU A 117 10.84 -2.82 -6.75
N GLY A 118 9.73 -3.36 -6.28
CA GLY A 118 9.65 -3.97 -4.94
C GLY A 118 10.48 -5.25 -4.83
N ILE A 119 10.53 -6.07 -5.88
CA ILE A 119 11.35 -7.29 -5.93
C ILE A 119 12.83 -6.92 -5.78
N ASP A 120 13.28 -5.92 -6.52
CA ASP A 120 14.67 -5.45 -6.52
C ASP A 120 15.06 -4.82 -5.18
N ILE A 121 14.22 -3.92 -4.64
CA ILE A 121 14.47 -3.23 -3.36
C ILE A 121 14.60 -4.23 -2.20
N HIS A 122 13.79 -5.29 -2.20
CA HIS A 122 13.77 -6.28 -1.13
C HIS A 122 14.63 -7.53 -1.43
N GLY A 123 15.31 -7.57 -2.57
CA GLY A 123 16.19 -8.67 -2.96
C GLY A 123 15.46 -10.02 -3.04
N LEU A 124 14.25 -10.04 -3.61
CA LEU A 124 13.40 -11.24 -3.66
C LEU A 124 13.79 -12.21 -4.77
N ALA A 125 14.45 -11.72 -5.83
CA ALA A 125 15.01 -12.52 -6.90
C ALA A 125 16.55 -12.56 -6.80
N LYS A 126 17.14 -13.72 -7.10
CA LYS A 126 18.59 -13.90 -7.08
C LYS A 126 19.23 -13.70 -8.45
N THR A 127 18.46 -13.89 -9.52
CA THR A 127 18.92 -13.73 -10.91
C THR A 127 17.93 -12.88 -11.70
N ALA A 128 18.36 -12.38 -12.86
CA ALA A 128 17.51 -11.64 -13.77
C ALA A 128 16.36 -12.51 -14.32
N GLU A 129 16.65 -13.79 -14.58
CA GLU A 129 15.65 -14.76 -15.05
C GLU A 129 14.57 -15.02 -14.01
N GLU A 130 14.94 -15.15 -12.73
CA GLU A 130 13.99 -15.30 -11.63
C GLU A 130 13.12 -14.04 -11.46
N ARG A 131 13.72 -12.86 -11.53
CA ARG A 131 13.03 -11.57 -11.51
C ARG A 131 12.01 -11.46 -12.64
N ASP A 132 12.41 -11.79 -13.86
CA ASP A 132 11.53 -11.71 -15.02
C ASP A 132 10.40 -12.74 -14.94
N ALA A 133 10.66 -13.95 -14.46
CA ALA A 133 9.62 -14.96 -14.23
C ALA A 133 8.58 -14.50 -13.20
N MET A 134 8.99 -13.87 -12.11
CA MET A 134 8.06 -13.29 -11.11
C MET A 134 7.20 -12.18 -11.73
N VAL A 135 7.78 -11.32 -12.57
CA VAL A 135 7.02 -10.26 -13.26
C VAL A 135 5.99 -10.86 -14.23
N ASP A 136 6.38 -11.89 -14.98
CA ASP A 136 5.50 -12.58 -15.92
C ASP A 136 4.31 -13.22 -15.21
N GLU A 137 4.53 -13.89 -14.07
CA GLU A 137 3.47 -14.48 -13.25
C GLU A 137 2.52 -13.41 -12.69
N LEU A 138 3.06 -12.27 -12.24
CA LEU A 138 2.25 -11.15 -11.75
C LEU A 138 1.38 -10.54 -12.85
N LEU A 139 1.92 -10.39 -14.06
CA LEU A 139 1.14 -9.91 -15.20
C LEU A 139 -0.02 -10.86 -15.52
N GLU A 140 0.22 -12.17 -15.56
CA GLU A 140 -0.83 -13.18 -15.77
C GLU A 140 -1.87 -13.15 -14.64
N THR A 141 -1.43 -13.02 -13.39
CA THR A 141 -2.32 -12.94 -12.22
C THR A 141 -3.32 -11.79 -12.33
N VAL A 142 -2.92 -10.65 -12.90
CA VAL A 142 -3.81 -9.50 -13.10
C VAL A 142 -4.50 -9.50 -14.47
N GLY A 143 -4.38 -10.58 -15.24
CA GLY A 143 -5.01 -10.75 -16.56
C GLY A 143 -4.39 -9.89 -17.66
N LEU A 144 -3.07 -9.66 -17.61
CA LEU A 144 -2.27 -9.04 -18.64
C LEU A 144 -1.36 -10.07 -19.31
N ASN A 145 -0.93 -9.80 -20.57
CA ASN A 145 0.00 -10.65 -21.30
C ASN A 145 1.44 -10.36 -20.86
N LYS A 146 2.31 -11.38 -20.79
CA LYS A 146 3.75 -11.25 -20.55
C LYS A 146 4.46 -10.30 -21.51
N GLU A 147 4.05 -10.27 -22.79
CA GLU A 147 4.58 -9.33 -23.77
C GLU A 147 4.41 -7.87 -23.36
N HIS A 148 3.45 -7.58 -22.49
CA HIS A 148 3.23 -6.25 -21.94
C HIS A 148 4.38 -5.76 -21.05
N ALA A 149 5.23 -6.65 -20.54
CA ALA A 149 6.37 -6.32 -19.68
C ALA A 149 7.32 -5.29 -20.31
N ASN A 150 7.49 -5.33 -21.64
CA ASN A 150 8.42 -4.47 -22.37
C ASN A 150 7.84 -3.13 -22.79
N ARG A 151 6.55 -2.89 -22.58
CA ARG A 151 5.85 -1.64 -22.96
C ARG A 151 5.95 -0.60 -21.85
N TYR A 152 5.60 0.64 -22.21
CA TYR A 152 5.54 1.77 -21.30
C TYR A 152 4.09 2.04 -20.85
N PRO A 153 3.86 2.64 -19.68
CA PRO A 153 2.51 2.92 -19.16
C PRO A 153 1.60 3.68 -20.12
N HIS A 154 2.12 4.60 -20.93
CA HIS A 154 1.33 5.38 -21.87
C HIS A 154 0.71 4.56 -23.02
N GLU A 155 1.19 3.33 -23.25
CA GLU A 155 0.66 2.41 -24.27
C GLU A 155 -0.57 1.61 -23.78
N PHE A 156 -1.02 1.84 -22.52
CA PHE A 156 -2.08 1.08 -21.88
C PHE A 156 -3.31 1.93 -21.59
N SER A 157 -4.49 1.29 -21.60
CA SER A 157 -5.73 1.90 -21.12
C SER A 157 -5.68 2.16 -19.61
N GLY A 158 -6.57 3.02 -19.09
CA GLY A 158 -6.67 3.29 -17.66
C GLY A 158 -6.86 2.03 -16.80
N GLY A 159 -7.74 1.10 -17.24
CA GLY A 159 -7.95 -0.16 -16.55
C GLY A 159 -6.75 -1.11 -16.58
N GLN A 160 -5.98 -1.12 -17.66
CA GLN A 160 -4.73 -1.89 -17.73
C GLN A 160 -3.65 -1.29 -16.83
N ARG A 161 -3.53 0.04 -16.76
CA ARG A 161 -2.62 0.72 -15.82
C ARG A 161 -2.98 0.41 -14.37
N GLN A 162 -4.27 0.37 -14.04
CA GLN A 162 -4.71 -0.05 -12.72
C GLN A 162 -4.23 -1.46 -12.39
N ARG A 163 -4.35 -2.40 -13.34
CA ARG A 163 -3.85 -3.78 -13.18
C ARG A 163 -2.33 -3.83 -12.99
N ILE A 164 -1.56 -3.00 -13.69
CA ILE A 164 -0.11 -2.86 -13.48
C ILE A 164 0.17 -2.36 -12.05
N GLY A 165 -0.57 -1.38 -11.55
CA GLY A 165 -0.47 -0.90 -10.17
C GLY A 165 -0.80 -1.98 -9.14
N ILE A 166 -1.79 -2.84 -9.42
CA ILE A 166 -2.12 -4.00 -8.59
C ILE A 166 -0.97 -5.02 -8.61
N ALA A 167 -0.44 -5.37 -9.80
CA ALA A 167 0.70 -6.29 -9.92
C ALA A 167 1.92 -5.80 -9.13
N ARG A 168 2.24 -4.49 -9.21
CA ARG A 168 3.30 -3.86 -8.43
C ARG A 168 3.09 -4.02 -6.93
N ALA A 169 1.87 -3.79 -6.43
CA ALA A 169 1.57 -3.95 -5.01
C ALA A 169 1.69 -5.41 -4.54
N LEU A 170 1.30 -6.37 -5.39
CA LEU A 170 1.39 -7.80 -5.09
C LEU A 170 2.82 -8.36 -5.17
N ALA A 171 3.74 -7.68 -5.84
CA ALA A 171 5.10 -8.16 -6.14
C ALA A 171 5.93 -8.54 -4.90
N VAL A 172 5.63 -7.95 -3.75
CA VAL A 172 6.30 -8.22 -2.47
C VAL A 172 5.53 -9.17 -1.56
N ASN A 173 4.42 -9.75 -2.04
CA ASN A 173 3.52 -10.61 -1.27
C ASN A 173 3.09 -9.99 0.07
N PRO A 174 2.42 -8.84 0.07
CA PRO A 174 2.10 -8.10 1.28
C PRO A 174 1.02 -8.79 2.11
N LYS A 175 1.05 -8.58 3.44
CA LYS A 175 0.00 -9.01 4.37
C LYS A 175 -1.18 -8.03 4.41
N PHE A 176 -0.94 -6.77 4.06
CA PHE A 176 -1.92 -5.69 4.13
C PHE A 176 -1.89 -4.82 2.89
N ILE A 177 -3.05 -4.60 2.29
CA ILE A 177 -3.19 -3.72 1.12
C ILE A 177 -4.25 -2.66 1.39
N VAL A 178 -3.87 -1.41 1.21
CA VAL A 178 -4.79 -0.27 1.18
C VAL A 178 -5.17 0.02 -0.27
N CYS A 179 -6.45 -0.02 -0.58
CA CYS A 179 -7.01 0.36 -1.87
C CYS A 179 -7.64 1.76 -1.75
N ASP A 180 -6.99 2.80 -2.31
CA ASP A 180 -7.47 4.20 -2.32
C ASP A 180 -8.17 4.53 -3.63
#